data_f78c0c1da0961d9b8bcddc7bfd55df9d
#
_entry.id   f78c0c1da0961d9b8bcddc7bfd55df9d
#
_cell.length_a   1.000
_cell.length_b   1.000
_cell.length_c   1.000
_cell.angle_alpha   90.00
_cell.angle_beta   90.00
_cell.angle_gamma   90.00
#
_symmetry.space_group_name_H-M   'P 1'
#
loop_
_entity.id
_entity.type
_entity.pdbx_description
1 polymer ?
#
loop_
_entity_poly.entity_id
_entity_poly.type
_entity_poly.pdbx_seq_one_letter_code
_entity_poly.pdbx_strand_id
1 'polypeptide(L)'
;MLVLKRVGITLIAIALIVFVALQVTLGSDVLYNSIFNLFAANYRNEIELSKQFFSLLQSRDFVSLEKFDPSLSGDHSVRERDNLEKLAALFPGVKPTDVKLIGVQHNTSFGNRETFSETSVGFEYEFPGKSVYARVVLREQQNWISVSKITVVPLRDSLENINKFTFSGKAMSNFIMLGTVLIVTAFIVISLIICIRTPMPKRKWLWVLLVSLGFISIKLNWTDGDIHIVPLSVEFLGASFWRAGPFSPVILSVSVPLGAIIFFLRRTTAKGSV
;
A
#
# COMPACT_ATOMS: atom_id res chain seq x y z
N MET A 1 31.36 11.63 -31.58
CA MET A 1 29.96 11.15 -31.56
C MET A 1 29.77 9.86 -30.75
N LEU A 2 30.67 8.87 -30.78
CA LEU A 2 30.59 7.62 -29.97
C LEU A 2 30.74 7.85 -28.46
N VAL A 3 31.63 8.78 -28.05
CA VAL A 3 31.86 9.08 -26.63
C VAL A 3 30.60 9.74 -25.97
N LEU A 4 29.95 10.69 -26.63
CA LEU A 4 28.74 11.32 -26.15
C LEU A 4 27.57 10.33 -25.98
N LYS A 5 27.47 9.33 -26.88
CA LYS A 5 26.48 8.25 -26.78
C LYS A 5 26.74 7.32 -25.59
N ARG A 6 28.00 7.02 -25.29
CA ARG A 6 28.38 6.20 -24.11
C ARG A 6 28.12 6.93 -22.81
N VAL A 7 28.44 8.22 -22.74
CA VAL A 7 28.14 9.08 -21.55
C VAL A 7 26.65 9.17 -21.30
N GLY A 8 25.83 9.38 -22.33
CA GLY A 8 24.37 9.42 -22.17
C GLY A 8 23.76 8.11 -21.63
N ILE A 9 24.27 6.95 -22.06
CA ILE A 9 23.79 5.64 -21.59
C ILE A 9 24.20 5.39 -20.13
N THR A 10 25.41 5.77 -19.76
CA THR A 10 25.90 5.65 -18.39
C THR A 10 25.10 6.56 -17.45
N LEU A 11 24.77 7.78 -17.87
CA LEU A 11 23.92 8.71 -17.09
C LEU A 11 22.49 8.18 -16.91
N ILE A 12 21.89 7.58 -17.93
CA ILE A 12 20.56 6.96 -17.82
C ILE A 12 20.59 5.75 -16.88
N ALA A 13 21.63 4.90 -16.97
CA ALA A 13 21.78 3.76 -16.07
C ALA A 13 21.99 4.22 -14.61
N ILE A 14 22.80 5.25 -14.38
CA ILE A 14 23.00 5.85 -13.07
C ILE A 14 21.69 6.48 -12.56
N ALA A 15 20.97 7.22 -13.39
CA ALA A 15 19.69 7.82 -13.04
C ALA A 15 18.64 6.75 -12.67
N LEU A 16 18.63 5.61 -13.36
CA LEU A 16 17.77 4.46 -13.05
C LEU A 16 18.16 3.79 -11.74
N ILE A 17 19.44 3.59 -11.49
CA ILE A 17 19.95 3.03 -10.23
C ILE A 17 19.63 3.98 -9.07
N VAL A 18 19.85 5.27 -9.27
CA VAL A 18 19.53 6.32 -8.28
C VAL A 18 18.01 6.39 -8.05
N PHE A 19 17.19 6.27 -9.10
CA PHE A 19 15.74 6.26 -8.97
C PHE A 19 15.24 5.02 -8.21
N VAL A 20 15.78 3.83 -8.50
CA VAL A 20 15.46 2.60 -7.74
C VAL A 20 15.97 2.71 -6.30
N ALA A 21 17.18 3.21 -6.09
CA ALA A 21 17.71 3.46 -4.74
C ALA A 21 16.89 4.51 -3.99
N LEU A 22 16.44 5.58 -4.65
CA LEU A 22 15.53 6.58 -4.11
C LEU A 22 14.15 6.01 -3.77
N GLN A 23 13.60 5.12 -4.59
CA GLN A 23 12.36 4.42 -4.26
C GLN A 23 12.51 3.54 -3.01
N VAL A 24 13.66 2.88 -2.86
CA VAL A 24 13.95 2.01 -1.71
C VAL A 24 14.27 2.82 -0.44
N THR A 25 14.96 3.96 -0.56
CA THR A 25 15.44 4.73 0.61
C THR A 25 14.57 5.92 1.00
N LEU A 26 14.02 6.67 0.04
CA LEU A 26 13.16 7.83 0.30
C LEU A 26 11.66 7.50 0.31
N GLY A 27 11.27 6.35 -0.24
CA GLY A 27 9.87 5.93 -0.26
C GLY A 27 9.34 5.54 1.11
N SER A 28 10.21 5.32 2.10
CA SER A 28 9.69 4.67 3.28
C SER A 28 9.31 5.62 4.41
N ASP A 29 10.18 6.30 5.06
CA ASP A 29 9.77 6.80 6.38
C ASP A 29 9.65 8.33 6.49
N VAL A 30 10.58 9.10 5.93
CA VAL A 30 10.59 10.57 6.12
C VAL A 30 9.54 11.26 5.26
N LEU A 31 9.46 10.91 3.98
CA LEU A 31 8.48 11.50 3.05
C LEU A 31 7.06 11.05 3.40
N TYR A 32 6.90 9.76 3.72
CA TYR A 32 5.62 9.22 4.18
C TYR A 32 5.15 9.95 5.43
N ASN A 33 5.97 10.05 6.47
CA ASN A 33 5.59 10.70 7.73
C ASN A 33 5.24 12.18 7.52
N SER A 34 5.95 12.89 6.64
CA SER A 34 5.64 14.29 6.33
C SER A 34 4.30 14.43 5.59
N ILE A 35 4.07 13.63 4.56
CA ILE A 35 2.81 13.62 3.80
C ILE A 35 1.66 13.11 4.69
N PHE A 36 1.89 12.05 5.46
CA PHE A 36 0.91 11.48 6.36
C PHE A 36 0.47 12.48 7.43
N ASN A 37 1.40 13.20 8.06
CA ASN A 37 1.10 14.20 9.06
C ASN A 37 0.31 15.38 8.47
N LEU A 38 0.65 15.82 7.25
CA LEU A 38 -0.11 16.85 6.54
C LEU A 38 -1.54 16.38 6.21
N PHE A 39 -1.67 15.15 5.76
CA PHE A 39 -2.99 14.56 5.46
C PHE A 39 -3.81 14.36 6.74
N ALA A 40 -3.22 13.77 7.78
CA ALA A 40 -3.85 13.54 9.08
C ALA A 40 -4.29 14.85 9.76
N ALA A 41 -3.58 15.96 9.53
CA ALA A 41 -3.95 17.27 10.06
C ALA A 41 -5.33 17.75 9.56
N ASN A 42 -5.76 17.33 8.36
CA ASN A 42 -7.06 17.68 7.82
C ASN A 42 -8.22 16.88 8.47
N TYR A 43 -7.90 15.78 9.15
CA TYR A 43 -8.87 14.84 9.76
C TYR A 43 -8.73 14.78 11.29
N ARG A 44 -8.29 15.87 11.92
CA ARG A 44 -8.10 15.91 13.38
C ARG A 44 -9.34 15.56 14.17
N ASN A 45 -10.49 16.06 13.75
CA ASN A 45 -11.76 15.82 14.42
C ASN A 45 -12.10 14.32 14.40
N GLU A 46 -12.00 13.68 13.25
CA GLU A 46 -12.30 12.25 13.07
C GLU A 46 -11.29 11.38 13.83
N ILE A 47 -10.03 11.80 13.90
CA ILE A 47 -8.99 11.14 14.70
C ILE A 47 -9.33 11.23 16.20
N GLU A 48 -9.69 12.40 16.70
CA GLU A 48 -10.03 12.58 18.10
C GLU A 48 -11.34 11.87 18.48
N LEU A 49 -12.37 11.93 17.62
CA LEU A 49 -13.59 11.15 17.77
C LEU A 49 -13.31 9.66 17.82
N SER A 50 -12.42 9.18 16.95
CA SER A 50 -12.03 7.77 16.93
C SER A 50 -11.28 7.34 18.18
N LYS A 51 -10.40 8.18 18.71
CA LYS A 51 -9.72 7.94 20.01
C LYS A 51 -10.73 7.90 21.17
N GLN A 52 -11.66 8.86 21.20
CA GLN A 52 -12.70 8.88 22.21
C GLN A 52 -13.56 7.61 22.14
N PHE A 53 -13.98 7.20 20.95
CA PHE A 53 -14.73 5.97 20.72
C PHE A 53 -14.00 4.75 21.30
N PHE A 54 -12.71 4.55 20.96
CA PHE A 54 -11.95 3.43 21.49
C PHE A 54 -11.65 3.53 22.99
N SER A 55 -11.53 4.73 23.54
CA SER A 55 -11.40 4.93 24.98
C SER A 55 -12.66 4.47 25.73
N LEU A 56 -13.86 4.81 25.22
CA LEU A 56 -15.13 4.35 25.75
C LEU A 56 -15.29 2.83 25.61
N LEU A 57 -14.93 2.28 24.46
CA LEU A 57 -14.98 0.83 24.22
C LEU A 57 -14.05 0.07 25.18
N GLN A 58 -12.83 0.58 25.38
CA GLN A 58 -11.85 -0.03 26.29
C GLN A 58 -12.28 0.03 27.75
N SER A 59 -12.93 1.14 28.17
CA SER A 59 -13.50 1.28 29.52
C SER A 59 -14.83 0.55 29.71
N ARG A 60 -15.38 -0.05 28.63
CA ARG A 60 -16.70 -0.70 28.60
C ARG A 60 -17.85 0.24 28.97
N ASP A 61 -17.70 1.52 28.69
CA ASP A 61 -18.75 2.51 28.88
C ASP A 61 -19.69 2.53 27.68
N PHE A 62 -20.51 1.48 27.58
CA PHE A 62 -21.47 1.31 26.47
C PHE A 62 -22.55 2.35 26.46
N VAL A 63 -22.92 2.92 27.66
CA VAL A 63 -23.91 3.98 27.75
C VAL A 63 -23.43 5.26 27.07
N SER A 64 -22.16 5.61 27.25
CA SER A 64 -21.53 6.74 26.55
C SER A 64 -21.30 6.46 25.06
N LEU A 65 -21.03 5.20 24.68
CA LEU A 65 -20.94 4.79 23.27
C LEU A 65 -22.29 4.94 22.55
N GLU A 66 -23.38 4.54 23.13
CA GLU A 66 -24.73 4.72 22.58
C GLU A 66 -25.12 6.21 22.44
N LYS A 67 -24.64 7.08 23.34
CA LYS A 67 -24.79 8.53 23.19
C LYS A 67 -23.90 9.11 22.11
N PHE A 68 -22.70 8.54 21.93
CA PHE A 68 -21.77 8.93 20.88
C PHE A 68 -22.32 8.64 19.49
N ASP A 69 -22.95 7.48 19.34
CA ASP A 69 -23.61 7.07 18.11
C ASP A 69 -24.95 6.39 18.41
N PRO A 70 -26.07 7.13 18.29
CA PRO A 70 -27.42 6.60 18.54
C PRO A 70 -27.81 5.45 17.58
N SER A 71 -27.13 5.26 16.47
CA SER A 71 -27.37 4.10 15.59
C SER A 71 -27.04 2.76 16.27
N LEU A 72 -26.22 2.81 17.33
CA LEU A 72 -25.86 1.65 18.16
C LEU A 72 -26.96 1.28 19.17
N SER A 73 -28.01 2.10 19.32
CA SER A 73 -29.08 1.97 20.35
C SER A 73 -30.43 1.47 19.83
N GLY A 74 -30.55 1.08 18.54
CA GLY A 74 -31.81 0.67 17.91
C GLY A 74 -32.31 -0.73 18.31
N ASP A 75 -33.37 -1.22 17.64
CA ASP A 75 -34.00 -2.54 17.85
C ASP A 75 -33.04 -3.75 17.73
N HIS A 76 -31.85 -3.52 17.17
CA HIS A 76 -30.73 -4.47 17.09
C HIS A 76 -29.76 -4.36 18.28
N SER A 77 -30.05 -3.52 19.27
CA SER A 77 -29.16 -3.14 20.38
C SER A 77 -28.53 -4.32 21.14
N VAL A 78 -29.28 -5.38 21.38
CA VAL A 78 -28.77 -6.55 22.13
C VAL A 78 -27.64 -7.25 21.38
N ARG A 79 -27.79 -7.44 20.06
CA ARG A 79 -26.79 -8.10 19.22
C ARG A 79 -25.56 -7.23 18.97
N GLU A 80 -25.79 -5.93 18.82
CA GLU A 80 -24.70 -4.95 18.63
C GLU A 80 -23.92 -4.75 19.92
N ARG A 81 -24.59 -4.69 21.07
CA ARG A 81 -23.95 -4.63 22.37
C ARG A 81 -23.12 -5.88 22.67
N ASP A 82 -23.63 -7.08 22.38
CA ASP A 82 -22.87 -8.33 22.51
C ASP A 82 -21.62 -8.33 21.61
N ASN A 83 -21.70 -7.76 20.40
CA ASN A 83 -20.55 -7.58 19.53
C ASN A 83 -19.55 -6.55 20.09
N LEU A 84 -20.02 -5.42 20.62
CA LEU A 84 -19.16 -4.42 21.26
C LEU A 84 -18.46 -4.99 22.50
N GLU A 85 -19.15 -5.80 23.30
CA GLU A 85 -18.55 -6.50 24.44
C GLU A 85 -17.45 -7.48 24.02
N LYS A 86 -17.66 -8.24 22.94
CA LYS A 86 -16.64 -9.12 22.36
C LYS A 86 -15.45 -8.33 21.85
N LEU A 87 -15.66 -7.19 21.20
CA LEU A 87 -14.59 -6.33 20.74
C LEU A 87 -13.83 -5.69 21.92
N ALA A 88 -14.54 -5.23 22.94
CA ALA A 88 -13.94 -4.69 24.15
C ALA A 88 -13.10 -5.72 24.91
N ALA A 89 -13.49 -7.00 24.88
CA ALA A 89 -12.77 -8.09 25.52
C ALA A 89 -11.41 -8.38 24.85
N LEU A 90 -11.18 -7.92 23.61
CA LEU A 90 -9.90 -8.05 22.92
C LEU A 90 -8.83 -7.09 23.46
N PHE A 91 -9.25 -5.99 24.10
CA PHE A 91 -8.34 -5.11 24.80
C PHE A 91 -7.96 -5.67 26.17
N PRO A 92 -6.69 -5.60 26.57
CA PRO A 92 -6.29 -5.87 27.94
C PRO A 92 -6.97 -4.87 28.89
N GLY A 93 -7.36 -5.33 30.09
CA GLY A 93 -7.99 -4.46 31.11
C GLY A 93 -7.05 -3.43 31.75
N VAL A 94 -5.92 -3.11 31.10
CA VAL A 94 -4.91 -2.15 31.55
C VAL A 94 -4.81 -1.00 30.54
N LYS A 95 -4.30 0.14 30.97
CA LYS A 95 -4.05 1.26 30.06
C LYS A 95 -2.96 0.92 29.05
N PRO A 96 -3.07 1.34 27.79
CA PRO A 96 -2.01 1.19 26.81
C PRO A 96 -0.77 2.01 27.23
N THR A 97 0.40 1.47 26.94
CA THR A 97 1.70 2.14 27.14
C THR A 97 1.94 3.17 26.04
N ASP A 98 1.44 2.90 24.83
CA ASP A 98 1.52 3.80 23.69
C ASP A 98 0.31 3.62 22.76
N VAL A 99 -0.03 4.68 22.01
CA VAL A 99 -1.11 4.68 21.01
C VAL A 99 -0.61 5.35 19.74
N LYS A 100 -0.36 4.54 18.71
CA LYS A 100 0.15 5.02 17.43
C LYS A 100 -0.96 5.13 16.40
N LEU A 101 -1.04 6.26 15.70
CA LEU A 101 -1.90 6.42 14.54
C LEU A 101 -1.27 5.68 13.35
N ILE A 102 -1.94 4.64 12.88
CA ILE A 102 -1.43 3.77 11.81
C ILE A 102 -1.84 4.25 10.43
N GLY A 103 -3.05 4.79 10.30
CA GLY A 103 -3.54 5.26 9.02
C GLY A 103 -4.84 6.04 9.13
N VAL A 104 -5.00 6.96 8.19
CA VAL A 104 -6.27 7.66 7.93
C VAL A 104 -6.58 7.47 6.45
N GLN A 105 -7.78 7.07 6.13
CA GLN A 105 -8.25 6.91 4.75
C GLN A 105 -9.61 7.57 4.63
N HIS A 106 -9.77 8.46 3.66
CA HIS A 106 -11.01 9.16 3.38
C HIS A 106 -11.51 8.80 1.99
N ASN A 107 -12.78 8.45 1.90
CA ASN A 107 -13.46 8.13 0.64
C ASN A 107 -14.78 8.89 0.60
N THR A 108 -15.06 9.52 -0.54
CA THR A 108 -16.36 10.15 -0.80
C THR A 108 -17.09 9.33 -1.84
N SER A 109 -18.31 8.91 -1.52
CA SER A 109 -19.18 8.15 -2.41
C SER A 109 -20.29 9.05 -2.93
N PHE A 110 -20.38 9.16 -4.26
CA PHE A 110 -21.42 9.92 -4.95
C PHE A 110 -22.49 8.95 -5.44
N GLY A 111 -23.65 8.91 -4.80
CA GLY A 111 -24.79 8.11 -5.22
C GLY A 111 -25.89 8.98 -5.86
N ASN A 112 -26.75 8.34 -6.65
CA ASN A 112 -27.88 9.05 -7.31
C ASN A 112 -28.90 9.67 -6.33
N ARG A 113 -28.85 9.30 -5.05
CA ARG A 113 -29.79 9.77 -4.04
C ARG A 113 -29.13 10.51 -2.87
N GLU A 114 -27.90 10.15 -2.54
CA GLU A 114 -27.21 10.71 -1.36
C GLU A 114 -25.70 10.69 -1.55
N THR A 115 -25.05 11.75 -1.10
CA THR A 115 -23.59 11.83 -1.01
C THR A 115 -23.22 11.61 0.46
N PHE A 116 -22.29 10.69 0.70
CA PHE A 116 -21.71 10.48 2.02
C PHE A 116 -20.19 10.34 1.92
N SER A 117 -19.51 10.69 2.99
CA SER A 117 -18.07 10.45 3.12
C SER A 117 -17.80 9.45 4.24
N GLU A 118 -16.76 8.65 4.05
CA GLU A 118 -16.29 7.70 5.03
C GLU A 118 -14.84 7.97 5.36
N THR A 119 -14.55 8.21 6.63
CA THR A 119 -13.19 8.37 7.14
C THR A 119 -12.86 7.17 8.02
N SER A 120 -11.88 6.39 7.57
CA SER A 120 -11.37 5.24 8.30
C SER A 120 -10.12 5.63 9.06
N VAL A 121 -10.12 5.45 10.37
CA VAL A 121 -8.99 5.76 11.25
C VAL A 121 -8.54 4.49 11.96
N GLY A 122 -7.25 4.17 11.85
CA GLY A 122 -6.64 2.99 12.46
C GLY A 122 -5.57 3.36 13.47
N PHE A 123 -5.58 2.67 14.61
CA PHE A 123 -4.59 2.83 15.68
C PHE A 123 -3.96 1.49 16.04
N GLU A 124 -2.73 1.53 16.48
CA GLU A 124 -2.09 0.46 17.23
C GLU A 124 -2.01 0.88 18.70
N TYR A 125 -2.56 0.05 19.55
CA TYR A 125 -2.49 0.17 21.01
C TYR A 125 -1.46 -0.81 21.52
N GLU A 126 -0.38 -0.31 22.11
CA GLU A 126 0.67 -1.13 22.72
C GLU A 126 0.36 -1.33 24.22
N PHE A 127 0.40 -2.59 24.65
CA PHE A 127 0.26 -3.00 26.05
C PHE A 127 1.47 -3.83 26.45
N PRO A 128 1.75 -4.02 27.74
CA PRO A 128 2.80 -4.92 28.19
C PRO A 128 2.59 -6.34 27.62
N GLY A 129 3.48 -6.76 26.70
CA GLY A 129 3.48 -8.10 26.09
C GLY A 129 2.39 -8.34 25.03
N LYS A 130 1.62 -7.34 24.61
CA LYS A 130 0.56 -7.48 23.61
C LYS A 130 0.30 -6.18 22.87
N SER A 131 0.05 -6.26 21.59
CA SER A 131 -0.44 -5.13 20.78
C SER A 131 -1.84 -5.42 20.24
N VAL A 132 -2.63 -4.37 20.01
CA VAL A 132 -3.98 -4.46 19.46
C VAL A 132 -4.12 -3.43 18.35
N TYR A 133 -4.48 -3.88 17.15
CA TYR A 133 -4.90 -3.00 16.07
C TYR A 133 -6.40 -2.72 16.19
N ALA A 134 -6.76 -1.46 16.22
CA ALA A 134 -8.14 -1.01 16.29
C ALA A 134 -8.41 0.00 15.17
N ARG A 135 -9.48 -0.22 14.40
CA ARG A 135 -9.89 0.62 13.29
C ARG A 135 -11.38 0.91 13.40
N VAL A 136 -11.75 2.18 13.21
CA VAL A 136 -13.13 2.61 13.09
C VAL A 136 -13.33 3.32 11.76
N VAL A 137 -14.48 3.12 11.15
CA VAL A 137 -14.93 3.85 9.97
C VAL A 137 -16.07 4.76 10.40
N LEU A 138 -15.83 6.05 10.34
CA LEU A 138 -16.82 7.09 10.57
C LEU A 138 -17.46 7.47 9.25
N ARG A 139 -18.79 7.44 9.18
CA ARG A 139 -19.56 7.90 8.03
C ARG A 139 -20.17 9.26 8.37
N GLU A 140 -19.93 10.22 7.51
CA GLU A 140 -20.54 11.53 7.57
C GLU A 140 -21.59 11.65 6.47
N GLN A 141 -22.81 11.98 6.87
CA GLN A 141 -23.95 12.19 5.99
C GLN A 141 -24.80 13.34 6.55
N GLN A 142 -25.06 14.37 5.75
CA GLN A 142 -25.88 15.52 6.17
C GLN A 142 -25.45 16.15 7.51
N ASN A 143 -24.14 16.33 7.72
CA ASN A 143 -23.52 16.82 8.97
C ASN A 143 -23.71 15.90 10.20
N TRP A 144 -24.10 14.66 9.99
CA TRP A 144 -24.20 13.66 11.04
C TRP A 144 -23.08 12.63 10.88
N ILE A 145 -22.36 12.39 11.97
CA ILE A 145 -21.29 11.38 12.01
C ILE A 145 -21.79 10.15 12.74
N SER A 146 -21.71 9.00 12.10
CA SER A 146 -22.05 7.69 12.65
C SER A 146 -20.91 6.70 12.46
N VAL A 147 -20.92 5.62 13.26
CA VAL A 147 -19.94 4.54 13.15
C VAL A 147 -20.45 3.50 12.16
N SER A 148 -19.78 3.40 10.99
CA SER A 148 -20.16 2.46 9.94
C SER A 148 -19.55 1.07 10.15
N LYS A 149 -18.32 1.01 10.68
CA LYS A 149 -17.60 -0.26 10.87
C LYS A 149 -16.57 -0.14 11.99
N ILE A 150 -16.45 -1.21 12.78
CA ILE A 150 -15.42 -1.35 13.81
C ILE A 150 -14.63 -2.62 13.53
N THR A 151 -13.33 -2.57 13.70
CA THR A 151 -12.43 -3.73 13.60
C THR A 151 -11.43 -3.65 14.74
N VAL A 152 -11.33 -4.71 15.52
CA VAL A 152 -10.32 -4.86 16.58
C VAL A 152 -9.65 -6.20 16.41
N VAL A 153 -8.33 -6.21 16.28
CA VAL A 153 -7.54 -7.43 16.04
C VAL A 153 -6.36 -7.46 17.00
N PRO A 154 -6.23 -8.50 17.84
CA PRO A 154 -5.05 -8.69 18.65
C PRO A 154 -3.85 -9.03 17.73
N LEU A 155 -2.73 -8.39 17.98
CA LEU A 155 -1.49 -8.59 17.24
C LEU A 155 -0.53 -9.46 18.05
N ARG A 156 0.30 -10.24 17.35
CA ARG A 156 1.36 -11.04 17.95
C ARG A 156 2.56 -10.20 18.40
N ASP A 157 2.79 -9.10 17.69
CA ASP A 157 3.85 -8.12 17.91
C ASP A 157 3.39 -6.77 17.35
N SER A 158 4.19 -5.70 17.47
CA SER A 158 3.86 -4.42 16.84
C SER A 158 3.77 -4.56 15.31
N LEU A 159 2.92 -3.76 14.67
CA LEU A 159 2.77 -3.75 13.20
C LEU A 159 4.09 -3.46 12.50
N GLU A 160 4.92 -2.61 13.12
CA GLU A 160 6.25 -2.30 12.60
C GLU A 160 7.14 -3.56 12.55
N ASN A 161 7.15 -4.36 13.62
CA ASN A 161 7.91 -5.62 13.69
C ASN A 161 7.32 -6.68 12.76
N ILE A 162 6.00 -6.85 12.74
CA ILE A 162 5.30 -7.82 11.87
C ILE A 162 5.60 -7.54 10.40
N ASN A 163 5.58 -6.26 10.01
CA ASN A 163 5.76 -5.82 8.63
C ASN A 163 7.20 -5.44 8.27
N LYS A 164 8.14 -5.69 9.18
CA LYS A 164 9.57 -5.49 8.92
C LYS A 164 10.02 -6.39 7.78
N PHE A 165 10.76 -5.79 6.82
CA PHE A 165 11.34 -6.57 5.74
C PHE A 165 12.46 -7.48 6.27
N THR A 166 12.21 -8.77 6.30
CA THR A 166 13.16 -9.80 6.78
C THR A 166 13.18 -10.96 5.80
N PHE A 167 14.32 -11.66 5.71
CA PHE A 167 14.43 -12.88 4.91
C PHE A 167 14.16 -14.16 5.73
N SER A 168 14.31 -14.08 7.05
CA SER A 168 14.09 -15.23 7.94
C SER A 168 12.60 -15.59 8.00
N GLY A 169 12.30 -16.88 7.93
CA GLY A 169 10.93 -17.41 8.05
C GLY A 169 10.03 -17.17 6.84
N LYS A 170 10.57 -16.74 5.69
CA LYS A 170 9.78 -16.52 4.49
C LYS A 170 9.63 -17.79 3.66
N ALA A 171 8.48 -17.92 2.99
CA ALA A 171 8.20 -19.02 2.10
C ALA A 171 9.02 -18.94 0.80
N MET A 172 9.18 -20.06 0.11
CA MET A 172 9.90 -20.12 -1.18
C MET A 172 9.28 -19.19 -2.23
N SER A 173 7.97 -19.00 -2.21
CA SER A 173 7.23 -18.06 -3.08
C SER A 173 7.74 -16.62 -2.98
N ASN A 174 8.10 -16.15 -1.80
CA ASN A 174 8.68 -14.82 -1.60
C ASN A 174 10.01 -14.67 -2.35
N PHE A 175 10.89 -15.68 -2.24
CA PHE A 175 12.19 -15.66 -2.93
C PHE A 175 12.06 -15.79 -4.44
N ILE A 176 11.13 -16.64 -4.92
CA ILE A 176 10.82 -16.76 -6.35
C ILE A 176 10.33 -15.41 -6.87
N MET A 177 9.41 -14.75 -6.17
CA MET A 177 8.90 -13.45 -6.57
C MET A 177 10.00 -12.39 -6.60
N LEU A 178 10.85 -12.34 -5.57
CA LEU A 178 11.99 -11.42 -5.53
C LEU A 178 12.95 -11.65 -6.70
N GLY A 179 13.28 -12.90 -6.98
CA GLY A 179 14.11 -13.28 -8.14
C GLY A 179 13.47 -12.85 -9.47
N THR A 180 12.15 -13.05 -9.62
CA THR A 180 11.39 -12.65 -10.82
C THR A 180 11.38 -11.13 -10.99
N VAL A 181 11.20 -10.36 -9.93
CA VAL A 181 11.31 -8.89 -9.94
C VAL A 181 12.66 -8.45 -10.48
N LEU A 182 13.76 -9.04 -9.99
CA LEU A 182 15.11 -8.69 -10.43
C LEU A 182 15.35 -9.07 -11.90
N ILE A 183 14.91 -10.28 -12.33
CA ILE A 183 15.06 -10.76 -13.70
C ILE A 183 14.27 -9.89 -14.68
N VAL A 184 13.00 -9.58 -14.38
CA VAL A 184 12.14 -8.76 -15.28
C VAL A 184 12.69 -7.34 -15.39
N THR A 185 13.10 -6.73 -14.29
CA THR A 185 13.70 -5.40 -14.30
C THR A 185 14.99 -5.39 -15.14
N ALA A 186 15.88 -6.36 -14.94
CA ALA A 186 17.12 -6.48 -15.71
C ALA A 186 16.84 -6.69 -17.21
N PHE A 187 15.84 -7.54 -17.55
CA PHE A 187 15.43 -7.77 -18.94
C PHE A 187 14.93 -6.48 -19.61
N ILE A 188 14.08 -5.69 -18.93
CA ILE A 188 13.59 -4.42 -19.46
C ILE A 188 14.73 -3.40 -19.62
N VAL A 189 15.63 -3.28 -18.64
CA VAL A 189 16.78 -2.37 -18.72
C VAL A 189 17.68 -2.73 -19.91
N ILE A 190 18.01 -4.02 -20.08
CA ILE A 190 18.80 -4.50 -21.22
C ILE A 190 18.07 -4.19 -22.54
N SER A 191 16.76 -4.45 -22.58
CA SER A 191 15.91 -4.18 -23.76
C SER A 191 15.89 -2.69 -24.12
N LEU A 192 15.80 -1.81 -23.13
CA LEU A 192 15.89 -0.37 -23.32
C LEU A 192 17.24 0.08 -23.88
N ILE A 193 18.34 -0.44 -23.33
CA ILE A 193 19.69 -0.15 -23.86
C ILE A 193 19.80 -0.57 -25.32
N ILE A 194 19.31 -1.76 -25.65
CA ILE A 194 19.31 -2.26 -27.03
C ILE A 194 18.39 -1.40 -27.92
N CYS A 195 17.20 -1.04 -27.47
CA CYS A 195 16.26 -0.19 -28.18
C CYS A 195 16.86 1.19 -28.48
N ILE A 196 17.52 1.81 -27.50
CA ILE A 196 18.19 3.11 -27.65
C ILE A 196 19.35 3.02 -28.65
N ARG A 197 20.07 1.92 -28.67
CA ARG A 197 21.23 1.70 -29.62
C ARG A 197 20.79 1.32 -31.03
N THR A 198 19.59 0.79 -31.21
CA THR A 198 19.09 0.37 -32.53
C THR A 198 18.68 1.61 -33.36
N PRO A 199 19.22 1.79 -34.58
CA PRO A 199 18.79 2.87 -35.46
C PRO A 199 17.37 2.58 -35.97
N MET A 200 16.41 3.42 -35.61
CA MET A 200 15.03 3.35 -36.07
C MET A 200 14.63 4.69 -36.72
N PRO A 201 14.08 4.67 -37.94
CA PRO A 201 13.87 5.90 -38.71
C PRO A 201 12.75 6.79 -38.20
N LYS A 202 11.72 6.22 -37.56
CA LYS A 202 10.54 6.97 -37.10
C LYS A 202 10.08 6.50 -35.73
N ARG A 203 9.62 7.46 -34.88
CA ARG A 203 8.92 7.21 -33.60
C ARG A 203 9.68 6.34 -32.57
N LYS A 204 10.99 6.45 -32.53
CA LYS A 204 11.87 5.71 -31.60
C LYS A 204 11.45 5.91 -30.13
N TRP A 205 11.00 7.11 -29.78
CA TRP A 205 10.54 7.43 -28.43
C TRP A 205 9.34 6.57 -27.97
N LEU A 206 8.43 6.23 -28.90
CA LEU A 206 7.29 5.33 -28.60
C LEU A 206 7.79 3.92 -28.24
N TRP A 207 8.83 3.44 -28.92
CA TRP A 207 9.43 2.14 -28.58
C TRP A 207 10.12 2.17 -27.24
N VAL A 208 10.84 3.25 -26.92
CA VAL A 208 11.45 3.42 -25.60
C VAL A 208 10.38 3.43 -24.51
N LEU A 209 9.29 4.17 -24.72
CA LEU A 209 8.16 4.20 -23.78
C LEU A 209 7.52 2.80 -23.66
N LEU A 210 7.20 2.14 -24.77
CA LEU A 210 6.57 0.82 -24.77
C LEU A 210 7.42 -0.25 -24.08
N VAL A 211 8.74 -0.25 -24.37
CA VAL A 211 9.71 -1.19 -23.77
C VAL A 211 9.87 -0.97 -22.28
N SER A 212 9.71 0.29 -21.80
CA SER A 212 9.84 0.62 -20.37
C SER A 212 8.63 0.22 -19.53
N LEU A 213 7.52 -0.17 -20.16
CA LEU A 213 6.27 -0.49 -19.47
C LEU A 213 6.04 -1.99 -19.42
N GLY A 214 5.62 -2.44 -18.24
CA GLY A 214 5.03 -3.75 -18.01
C GLY A 214 3.50 -3.65 -17.87
N PHE A 215 2.81 -4.70 -18.25
CA PHE A 215 1.35 -4.79 -18.24
C PHE A 215 0.94 -6.04 -17.48
N ILE A 216 -0.20 -5.99 -16.81
CA ILE A 216 -0.71 -7.09 -15.99
C ILE A 216 0.27 -7.41 -14.88
N SER A 217 0.00 -6.99 -13.65
CA SER A 217 0.91 -7.23 -12.53
C SER A 217 0.44 -8.34 -11.61
N ILE A 218 1.41 -9.05 -11.07
CA ILE A 218 1.28 -9.97 -9.95
C ILE A 218 1.92 -9.28 -8.77
N LYS A 219 1.16 -9.14 -7.69
CA LYS A 219 1.60 -8.51 -6.45
C LYS A 219 1.70 -9.56 -5.35
N LEU A 220 2.78 -9.53 -4.59
CA LEU A 220 3.00 -10.38 -3.43
C LEU A 220 3.21 -9.51 -2.20
N ASN A 221 2.42 -9.76 -1.16
CA ASN A 221 2.66 -9.23 0.16
C ASN A 221 3.82 -10.01 0.83
N TRP A 222 4.91 -9.30 1.12
CA TRP A 222 6.10 -9.93 1.70
C TRP A 222 5.87 -10.51 3.09
N THR A 223 4.94 -9.95 3.86
CA THR A 223 4.69 -10.34 5.24
C THR A 223 3.98 -11.69 5.35
N ASP A 224 2.87 -11.88 4.65
CA ASP A 224 1.99 -13.05 4.72
C ASP A 224 2.11 -13.99 3.51
N GLY A 225 2.72 -13.52 2.42
CA GLY A 225 2.88 -14.29 1.19
C GLY A 225 1.65 -14.27 0.28
N ASP A 226 0.65 -13.45 0.58
CA ASP A 226 -0.55 -13.34 -0.23
C ASP A 226 -0.25 -12.79 -1.62
N ILE A 227 -0.83 -13.45 -2.64
CA ILE A 227 -0.61 -13.12 -4.05
C ILE A 227 -1.90 -12.59 -4.67
N HIS A 228 -1.82 -11.44 -5.31
CA HIS A 228 -2.92 -10.81 -6.04
C HIS A 228 -2.53 -10.53 -7.49
N ILE A 229 -3.44 -10.84 -8.42
CA ILE A 229 -3.28 -10.51 -9.84
C ILE A 229 -4.08 -9.25 -10.13
N VAL A 230 -3.45 -8.27 -10.77
CA VAL A 230 -4.07 -7.01 -11.20
C VAL A 230 -4.05 -6.96 -12.73
N PRO A 231 -5.14 -7.37 -13.41
CA PRO A 231 -5.17 -7.52 -14.87
C PRO A 231 -4.99 -6.20 -15.64
N LEU A 232 -5.50 -5.10 -15.09
CA LEU A 232 -5.39 -3.77 -15.69
C LEU A 232 -4.40 -2.93 -14.87
N SER A 233 -3.13 -3.18 -15.08
CA SER A 233 -2.05 -2.42 -14.45
C SER A 233 -0.97 -2.08 -15.45
N VAL A 234 -0.31 -0.94 -15.23
CA VAL A 234 0.86 -0.52 -15.98
C VAL A 234 1.95 -0.17 -14.96
N GLU A 235 3.10 -0.81 -15.09
CA GLU A 235 4.23 -0.60 -14.20
C GLU A 235 5.47 -0.14 -14.99
N PHE A 236 6.11 0.89 -14.48
CA PHE A 236 7.38 1.36 -15.04
C PHE A 236 8.49 0.38 -14.67
N LEU A 237 9.34 0.04 -15.65
CA LEU A 237 10.38 -0.99 -15.55
C LEU A 237 9.85 -2.41 -15.21
N GLY A 238 8.55 -2.64 -15.33
CA GLY A 238 7.94 -3.95 -15.22
C GLY A 238 7.97 -4.58 -13.84
N ALA A 239 8.44 -3.87 -12.82
CA ALA A 239 8.42 -4.34 -11.45
C ALA A 239 8.47 -3.15 -10.48
N SER A 240 7.97 -3.38 -9.28
CA SER A 240 8.04 -2.40 -8.20
C SER A 240 8.25 -3.06 -6.85
N PHE A 241 8.85 -2.30 -5.95
CA PHE A 241 9.02 -2.61 -4.55
C PHE A 241 8.53 -1.38 -3.79
N TRP A 242 7.42 -1.48 -3.07
CA TRP A 242 6.87 -0.34 -2.39
C TRP A 242 6.27 -0.71 -1.03
N ARG A 243 6.17 0.28 -0.16
CA ARG A 243 5.60 0.20 1.17
C ARG A 243 4.76 1.45 1.41
N ALA A 244 3.53 1.29 1.86
CA ALA A 244 2.62 2.41 2.10
C ALA A 244 2.91 3.19 3.39
N GLY A 245 3.94 2.79 4.15
CA GLY A 245 4.37 3.43 5.39
C GLY A 245 5.06 2.44 6.34
N PRO A 246 5.59 2.91 7.49
CA PRO A 246 6.37 2.09 8.40
C PRO A 246 5.60 0.90 8.98
N PHE A 247 4.28 1.03 9.07
CA PHE A 247 3.39 0.00 9.62
C PHE A 247 2.79 -0.92 8.55
N SER A 248 3.03 -0.65 7.26
CA SER A 248 2.47 -1.42 6.15
C SER A 248 3.42 -2.50 5.70
N PRO A 249 2.91 -3.64 5.17
CA PRO A 249 3.76 -4.65 4.57
C PRO A 249 4.46 -4.12 3.31
N VAL A 250 5.58 -4.73 3.01
CA VAL A 250 6.26 -4.53 1.72
C VAL A 250 5.52 -5.32 0.65
N ILE A 251 5.19 -4.66 -0.45
CA ILE A 251 4.56 -5.25 -1.62
C ILE A 251 5.60 -5.35 -2.74
N LEU A 252 5.86 -6.56 -3.18
CA LEU A 252 6.58 -6.83 -4.42
C LEU A 252 5.58 -6.92 -5.56
N SER A 253 5.87 -6.26 -6.67
CA SER A 253 5.04 -6.35 -7.88
C SER A 253 5.91 -6.67 -9.07
N VAL A 254 5.42 -7.54 -9.95
CA VAL A 254 6.04 -7.86 -11.22
C VAL A 254 4.98 -7.89 -12.31
N SER A 255 5.29 -7.31 -13.46
CA SER A 255 4.39 -7.24 -14.61
C SER A 255 5.02 -7.85 -15.85
N VAL A 256 4.18 -8.25 -16.80
CA VAL A 256 4.63 -8.85 -18.04
C VAL A 256 5.25 -7.78 -18.95
N PRO A 257 6.52 -7.90 -19.38
CA PRO A 257 7.23 -6.91 -20.18
C PRO A 257 6.88 -7.01 -21.67
N LEU A 258 5.58 -6.88 -22.00
CA LEU A 258 5.07 -7.07 -23.35
C LEU A 258 5.77 -6.18 -24.40
N GLY A 259 6.04 -4.92 -24.05
CA GLY A 259 6.72 -4.01 -24.96
C GLY A 259 8.13 -4.45 -25.32
N ALA A 260 8.87 -4.96 -24.35
CA ALA A 260 10.22 -5.49 -24.57
C ALA A 260 10.18 -6.76 -25.43
N ILE A 261 9.23 -7.66 -25.14
CA ILE A 261 9.05 -8.90 -25.91
C ILE A 261 8.71 -8.59 -27.39
N ILE A 262 7.72 -7.71 -27.63
CA ILE A 262 7.32 -7.31 -28.98
C ILE A 262 8.49 -6.64 -29.74
N PHE A 263 9.27 -5.81 -29.03
CA PHE A 263 10.48 -5.19 -29.62
C PHE A 263 11.47 -6.23 -30.12
N PHE A 264 11.78 -7.26 -29.35
CA PHE A 264 12.68 -8.32 -29.76
C PHE A 264 12.14 -9.16 -30.93
N LEU A 265 10.85 -9.55 -30.88
CA LEU A 265 10.21 -10.29 -31.96
C LEU A 265 10.30 -9.54 -33.30
N ARG A 266 9.99 -8.23 -33.31
CA ARG A 266 10.11 -7.43 -34.54
C ARG A 266 11.56 -7.29 -35.04
N ARG A 267 12.50 -7.19 -34.11
CA ARG A 267 13.93 -7.07 -34.48
C ARG A 267 14.46 -8.33 -35.13
N THR A 268 14.04 -9.50 -34.65
CA THR A 268 14.46 -10.79 -35.25
C THR A 268 13.88 -10.98 -36.64
N THR A 269 12.60 -10.61 -36.85
CA THR A 269 11.95 -10.71 -38.17
C THR A 269 12.63 -9.81 -39.22
N ALA A 270 13.02 -8.59 -38.84
CA ALA A 270 13.72 -7.67 -39.74
C ALA A 270 15.13 -8.12 -40.14
N LYS A 271 15.78 -9.00 -39.37
CA LYS A 271 17.09 -9.57 -39.70
C LYS A 271 17.02 -10.83 -40.59
N GLY A 272 15.88 -11.51 -40.59
CA GLY A 272 15.67 -12.73 -41.39
C GLY A 272 15.16 -12.49 -42.81
N SER A 273 14.91 -11.23 -43.19
CA SER A 273 14.42 -10.83 -44.51
C SER A 273 15.49 -10.17 -45.42
N VAL A 274 16.79 -10.38 -45.11
CA VAL A 274 17.94 -9.92 -45.95
C VAL A 274 18.64 -11.11 -46.58
#